data_144d8d762e8cfb4faabadb233f7dcbbf
#
_entry.id   144d8d762e8cfb4faabadb233f7dcbbf
#
_cell.length_a   1.000
_cell.length_b   1.000
_cell.length_c   1.000
_cell.angle_alpha   90.00
_cell.angle_beta   90.00
_cell.angle_gamma   90.00
#
_symmetry.space_group_name_H-M   'P 1'
#
loop_
_entity.id
_entity.type
_entity.pdbx_description
1 polymer ?
#
loop_
_entity_poly.entity_id
_entity_poly.type
_entity_poly.pdbx_seq_one_letter_code
_entity_poly.pdbx_strand_id
1 'polypeptide(L)'
;TAGTIKQSGVLKVSGPASFVAPNGAVNLDNVANTFTQTLALNSKNATVVSAQGFNLTNSNVQGNLAITAAQGNITQSGPLTVTGTSSLSAPVGNIALANADNSFAKAVTVQSSGSLSLTSSGPLTLGTATVGGISDITSTGKLNLGTGTFSGKLKATSGGFDIVQSGPIKFGSDANFDAGS
;
A
#
# COMPACT_ATOMS: atom_id res chain seq x y z
N THR A 1 -28.15 3.05 9.09
CA THR A 1 -27.13 2.05 9.44
C THR A 1 -26.12 1.97 8.30
N ALA A 2 -24.83 2.13 8.61
CA ALA A 2 -23.76 1.98 7.63
C ALA A 2 -23.67 0.50 7.18
N GLY A 3 -23.94 0.23 5.89
CA GLY A 3 -23.85 -1.10 5.33
C GLY A 3 -22.40 -1.57 5.23
N THR A 4 -22.10 -2.76 5.77
CA THR A 4 -20.77 -3.39 5.65
C THR A 4 -20.86 -4.55 4.66
N ILE A 5 -19.91 -4.61 3.73
CA ILE A 5 -19.75 -5.78 2.85
C ILE A 5 -18.86 -6.80 3.58
N LYS A 6 -19.40 -7.99 3.78
CA LYS A 6 -18.69 -9.13 4.39
C LYS A 6 -18.87 -10.35 3.51
N GLN A 7 -17.89 -11.23 3.52
CA GLN A 7 -17.99 -12.54 2.88
C GLN A 7 -18.24 -13.63 3.93
N SER A 8 -18.90 -14.70 3.53
CA SER A 8 -19.11 -15.93 4.31
C SER A 8 -18.37 -17.13 3.74
N GLY A 9 -17.75 -16.97 2.56
CA GLY A 9 -17.03 -18.01 1.85
C GLY A 9 -15.97 -17.43 0.94
N VAL A 10 -15.28 -18.26 0.19
CA VAL A 10 -14.23 -17.86 -0.76
C VAL A 10 -14.82 -17.09 -1.93
N LEU A 11 -14.20 -15.98 -2.30
CA LEU A 11 -14.50 -15.24 -3.53
C LEU A 11 -13.46 -15.56 -4.60
N LYS A 12 -13.94 -16.04 -5.77
CA LYS A 12 -13.13 -16.21 -6.96
C LYS A 12 -13.67 -15.29 -8.04
N VAL A 13 -13.00 -14.17 -8.26
CA VAL A 13 -13.44 -13.11 -9.17
C VAL A 13 -12.50 -13.06 -10.36
N SER A 14 -13.02 -13.44 -11.53
CA SER A 14 -12.25 -13.49 -12.79
C SER A 14 -12.36 -12.22 -13.63
N GLY A 15 -13.30 -11.34 -13.33
CA GLY A 15 -13.49 -10.04 -13.97
C GLY A 15 -13.07 -8.87 -13.06
N PRO A 16 -13.22 -7.63 -13.53
CA PRO A 16 -13.08 -6.45 -12.67
C PRO A 16 -14.08 -6.49 -11.52
N ALA A 17 -13.63 -6.12 -10.32
CA ALA A 17 -14.46 -6.08 -9.12
C ALA A 17 -14.53 -4.67 -8.54
N SER A 18 -15.70 -4.29 -8.01
CA SER A 18 -15.90 -3.04 -7.30
C SER A 18 -16.72 -3.27 -6.04
N PHE A 19 -16.20 -2.86 -4.90
CA PHE A 19 -16.86 -2.97 -3.60
C PHE A 19 -17.13 -1.56 -3.05
N VAL A 20 -18.42 -1.22 -2.88
CA VAL A 20 -18.85 0.13 -2.52
C VAL A 20 -19.63 0.10 -1.20
N ALA A 21 -19.01 0.58 -0.13
CA ALA A 21 -19.59 0.73 1.21
C ALA A 21 -19.09 2.03 1.86
N PRO A 22 -19.44 3.22 1.34
CA PRO A 22 -18.80 4.49 1.70
C PRO A 22 -18.95 4.85 3.18
N ASN A 23 -20.01 4.41 3.82
CA ASN A 23 -20.25 4.61 5.25
C ASN A 23 -19.96 3.36 6.11
N GLY A 24 -19.55 2.27 5.48
CA GLY A 24 -19.29 0.98 6.12
C GLY A 24 -17.92 0.41 5.77
N ALA A 25 -17.66 -0.82 6.19
CA ALA A 25 -16.43 -1.50 5.87
C ALA A 25 -16.59 -2.48 4.70
N VAL A 26 -15.48 -2.76 4.03
CA VAL A 26 -15.32 -3.90 3.11
C VAL A 26 -14.38 -4.90 3.76
N ASN A 27 -14.89 -6.08 4.15
CA ASN A 27 -14.14 -7.14 4.80
C ASN A 27 -14.12 -8.38 3.92
N LEU A 28 -13.04 -8.54 3.15
CA LEU A 28 -12.78 -9.66 2.24
C LEU A 28 -11.50 -10.36 2.69
N ASP A 29 -11.54 -10.96 3.89
CA ASP A 29 -10.38 -11.44 4.64
C ASP A 29 -10.10 -12.94 4.50
N ASN A 30 -10.86 -13.64 3.65
CA ASN A 30 -10.61 -15.05 3.40
C ASN A 30 -9.31 -15.24 2.61
N VAL A 31 -8.39 -16.02 3.15
CA VAL A 31 -7.05 -16.27 2.58
C VAL A 31 -7.05 -16.96 1.21
N ALA A 32 -8.16 -17.59 0.83
CA ALA A 32 -8.33 -18.29 -0.45
C ALA A 32 -9.02 -17.42 -1.53
N ASN A 33 -9.32 -16.15 -1.24
CA ASN A 33 -9.87 -15.24 -2.26
C ASN A 33 -8.90 -15.07 -3.42
N THR A 34 -9.44 -14.90 -4.62
CA THR A 34 -8.66 -14.56 -5.81
C THR A 34 -9.35 -13.46 -6.61
N PHE A 35 -8.57 -12.45 -7.01
CA PHE A 35 -8.99 -11.36 -7.87
C PHE A 35 -8.02 -11.30 -9.05
N THR A 36 -8.42 -11.79 -10.21
CA THR A 36 -7.50 -11.93 -11.36
C THR A 36 -7.38 -10.67 -12.22
N GLN A 37 -8.25 -9.69 -11.98
CA GLN A 37 -8.24 -8.40 -12.67
C GLN A 37 -8.23 -7.23 -11.67
N THR A 38 -8.79 -6.09 -12.05
CA THR A 38 -8.78 -4.89 -11.21
C THR A 38 -9.75 -4.96 -10.05
N LEU A 39 -9.35 -4.39 -8.93
CA LEU A 39 -10.15 -4.26 -7.72
C LEU A 39 -10.29 -2.78 -7.35
N ALA A 40 -11.52 -2.28 -7.30
CA ALA A 40 -11.85 -0.95 -6.81
C ALA A 40 -12.49 -1.02 -5.42
N LEU A 41 -12.09 -0.14 -4.52
CA LEU A 41 -12.61 -0.03 -3.16
C LEU A 41 -13.13 1.39 -2.92
N ASN A 42 -14.38 1.52 -2.49
CA ASN A 42 -14.93 2.77 -1.98
C ASN A 42 -15.62 2.49 -0.65
N SER A 43 -14.93 2.79 0.47
CA SER A 43 -15.39 2.37 1.79
C SER A 43 -14.86 3.24 2.91
N LYS A 44 -15.47 3.13 4.10
CA LYS A 44 -14.93 3.74 5.31
C LYS A 44 -13.65 3.01 5.75
N ASN A 45 -13.66 1.68 5.81
CA ASN A 45 -12.46 0.86 6.04
C ASN A 45 -12.45 -0.29 5.05
N ALA A 46 -11.28 -0.81 4.71
CA ALA A 46 -11.16 -1.98 3.86
C ALA A 46 -10.13 -2.96 4.38
N THR A 47 -10.51 -4.23 4.38
CA THR A 47 -9.59 -5.37 4.58
C THR A 47 -9.77 -6.31 3.41
N VAL A 48 -8.69 -6.56 2.67
CA VAL A 48 -8.69 -7.47 1.52
C VAL A 48 -7.51 -8.41 1.63
N VAL A 49 -7.78 -9.70 1.57
CA VAL A 49 -6.78 -10.75 1.46
C VAL A 49 -7.00 -11.49 0.15
N SER A 50 -5.94 -11.73 -0.58
CA SER A 50 -5.94 -12.56 -1.79
C SER A 50 -4.89 -13.65 -1.68
N ALA A 51 -5.23 -14.86 -2.13
CA ALA A 51 -4.27 -15.95 -2.25
C ALA A 51 -3.17 -15.65 -3.27
N GLN A 52 -3.46 -14.78 -4.24
CA GLN A 52 -2.57 -14.36 -5.31
C GLN A 52 -2.38 -12.85 -5.31
N GLY A 53 -1.56 -12.34 -6.25
CA GLY A 53 -1.46 -10.91 -6.51
C GLY A 53 -2.78 -10.33 -7.05
N PHE A 54 -2.91 -9.00 -6.96
CA PHE A 54 -4.04 -8.28 -7.53
C PHE A 54 -3.66 -6.84 -7.91
N ASN A 55 -4.53 -6.22 -8.69
CA ASN A 55 -4.34 -4.85 -9.20
C ASN A 55 -5.43 -3.94 -8.62
N LEU A 56 -5.01 -2.95 -7.82
CA LEU A 56 -5.92 -1.89 -7.38
C LEU A 56 -6.16 -0.88 -8.50
N THR A 57 -7.40 -0.48 -8.67
CA THR A 57 -7.75 0.68 -9.50
C THR A 57 -8.39 1.74 -8.62
N ASN A 58 -8.90 2.83 -9.18
CA ASN A 58 -9.46 3.98 -8.47
C ASN A 58 -10.11 3.60 -7.15
N SER A 59 -9.41 3.79 -6.05
CA SER A 59 -9.87 3.36 -4.73
C SER A 59 -9.83 4.51 -3.72
N ASN A 60 -10.91 4.64 -2.94
CA ASN A 60 -11.04 5.64 -1.88
C ASN A 60 -11.44 4.96 -0.57
N VAL A 61 -10.54 4.97 0.41
CA VAL A 61 -10.77 4.44 1.74
C VAL A 61 -10.68 5.57 2.77
N GLN A 62 -11.83 5.96 3.32
CA GLN A 62 -11.96 7.10 4.24
C GLN A 62 -11.40 6.82 5.66
N GLY A 63 -10.93 5.63 5.93
CA GLY A 63 -10.32 5.19 7.17
C GLY A 63 -9.15 4.25 6.86
N ASN A 64 -9.07 3.13 7.56
CA ASN A 64 -7.92 2.24 7.47
C ASN A 64 -8.04 1.26 6.30
N LEU A 65 -6.92 1.02 5.65
CA LEU A 65 -6.74 0.03 4.59
C LEU A 65 -5.79 -1.08 5.08
N ALA A 66 -6.21 -2.34 4.96
CA ALA A 66 -5.35 -3.50 5.14
C ALA A 66 -5.47 -4.40 3.91
N ILE A 67 -4.37 -4.60 3.18
CA ILE A 67 -4.34 -5.46 2.00
C ILE A 67 -3.18 -6.45 2.06
N THR A 68 -3.48 -7.69 1.70
CA THR A 68 -2.51 -8.78 1.67
C THR A 68 -2.64 -9.58 0.37
N ALA A 69 -1.55 -9.69 -0.37
CA ALA A 69 -1.37 -10.64 -1.46
C ALA A 69 -0.47 -11.77 -0.95
N ALA A 70 -1.07 -12.91 -0.56
CA ALA A 70 -0.32 -13.99 0.08
C ALA A 70 0.74 -14.60 -0.83
N GLN A 71 0.44 -14.69 -2.14
CA GLN A 71 1.35 -15.12 -3.20
C GLN A 71 1.25 -14.13 -4.36
N GLY A 72 2.30 -13.37 -4.61
CA GLY A 72 2.36 -12.45 -5.75
C GLY A 72 2.35 -10.98 -5.36
N ASN A 73 2.06 -10.13 -6.32
CA ASN A 73 2.29 -8.69 -6.22
C ASN A 73 1.02 -7.93 -5.85
N ILE A 74 1.20 -6.80 -5.16
CA ILE A 74 0.20 -5.75 -5.08
C ILE A 74 0.58 -4.68 -6.11
N THR A 75 -0.28 -4.46 -7.09
CA THR A 75 -0.08 -3.46 -8.16
C THR A 75 -1.25 -2.48 -8.21
N GLN A 76 -1.13 -1.42 -9.00
CA GLN A 76 -2.23 -0.50 -9.26
C GLN A 76 -2.26 -0.02 -10.71
N SER A 77 -3.44 0.35 -11.17
CA SER A 77 -3.71 0.98 -12.47
C SER A 77 -4.49 2.30 -12.34
N GLY A 78 -4.85 2.70 -11.15
CA GLY A 78 -5.51 3.98 -10.85
C GLY A 78 -5.14 4.47 -9.45
N PRO A 79 -5.49 5.73 -9.08
CA PRO A 79 -5.10 6.33 -7.82
C PRO A 79 -5.72 5.62 -6.60
N LEU A 80 -5.00 5.67 -5.49
CA LEU A 80 -5.41 5.16 -4.18
C LEU A 80 -5.38 6.30 -3.16
N THR A 81 -6.55 6.62 -2.59
CA THR A 81 -6.68 7.60 -1.50
C THR A 81 -7.02 6.88 -0.21
N VAL A 82 -6.21 7.08 0.84
CA VAL A 82 -6.44 6.52 2.17
C VAL A 82 -6.28 7.61 3.22
N THR A 83 -7.34 7.89 4.00
CA THR A 83 -7.28 8.92 5.05
C THR A 83 -6.90 8.37 6.43
N GLY A 84 -6.97 7.07 6.63
CA GLY A 84 -6.47 6.35 7.80
C GLY A 84 -5.09 5.73 7.58
N THR A 85 -4.75 4.77 8.41
CA THR A 85 -3.51 4.00 8.27
C THR A 85 -3.62 2.99 7.13
N SER A 86 -2.48 2.67 6.51
CA SER A 86 -2.40 1.63 5.48
C SER A 86 -1.47 0.51 5.94
N SER A 87 -1.89 -0.73 5.74
CA SER A 87 -1.07 -1.94 5.92
C SER A 87 -1.01 -2.70 4.61
N LEU A 88 0.17 -2.79 4.04
CA LEU A 88 0.44 -3.38 2.72
C LEU A 88 1.34 -4.59 2.89
N SER A 89 0.86 -5.79 2.54
CA SER A 89 1.62 -7.02 2.74
C SER A 89 1.66 -7.87 1.46
N ALA A 90 2.86 -8.08 0.93
CA ALA A 90 3.18 -9.00 -0.15
C ALA A 90 4.38 -9.87 0.27
N PRO A 91 4.16 -10.87 1.17
CA PRO A 91 5.25 -11.63 1.79
C PRO A 91 6.06 -12.46 0.79
N VAL A 92 5.56 -12.68 -0.42
CA VAL A 92 6.24 -13.43 -1.51
C VAL A 92 6.27 -12.62 -2.82
N GLY A 93 6.07 -11.30 -2.76
CA GLY A 93 5.95 -10.48 -3.97
C GLY A 93 6.43 -9.05 -3.81
N ASN A 94 6.15 -8.25 -4.82
CA ASN A 94 6.44 -6.83 -4.89
C ASN A 94 5.21 -6.01 -4.51
N ILE A 95 5.45 -4.77 -4.07
CA ILE A 95 4.41 -3.76 -3.92
C ILE A 95 4.74 -2.60 -4.86
N ALA A 96 3.87 -2.34 -5.83
CA ALA A 96 4.03 -1.30 -6.83
C ALA A 96 2.80 -0.38 -6.82
N LEU A 97 2.84 0.64 -5.95
CA LEU A 97 1.82 1.68 -5.80
C LEU A 97 2.45 3.04 -6.16
N ALA A 98 2.82 3.21 -7.42
CA ALA A 98 3.61 4.32 -7.93
C ALA A 98 2.77 5.38 -8.68
N ASN A 99 1.44 5.35 -8.58
CA ASN A 99 0.61 6.39 -9.18
C ASN A 99 0.87 7.73 -8.50
N ALA A 100 1.11 8.79 -9.29
CA ALA A 100 1.45 10.12 -8.78
C ALA A 100 0.31 10.77 -7.96
N ASP A 101 -0.93 10.35 -8.20
CA ASP A 101 -2.11 10.87 -7.51
C ASP A 101 -2.48 10.08 -6.24
N ASN A 102 -1.66 9.13 -5.81
CA ASN A 102 -1.89 8.45 -4.54
C ASN A 102 -1.82 9.44 -3.37
N SER A 103 -2.67 9.23 -2.37
CA SER A 103 -2.67 10.03 -1.14
C SER A 103 -2.80 9.15 0.09
N PHE A 104 -1.81 9.26 1.00
CA PHE A 104 -1.79 8.54 2.26
C PHE A 104 -1.71 9.53 3.42
N ALA A 105 -2.83 9.78 4.09
CA ALA A 105 -2.89 10.80 5.13
C ALA A 105 -2.27 10.38 6.47
N LYS A 106 -2.08 9.08 6.69
CA LYS A 106 -1.48 8.50 7.91
C LYS A 106 -0.39 7.49 7.56
N ALA A 107 0.15 6.84 8.58
CA ALA A 107 1.26 5.92 8.41
C ALA A 107 0.94 4.73 7.49
N VAL A 108 1.89 4.40 6.62
CA VAL A 108 1.87 3.23 5.74
C VAL A 108 2.87 2.20 6.27
N THR A 109 2.37 1.05 6.70
CA THR A 109 3.19 -0.10 7.08
C THR A 109 3.36 -1.02 5.87
N VAL A 110 4.60 -1.48 5.63
CA VAL A 110 4.95 -2.24 4.43
C VAL A 110 5.67 -3.53 4.81
N GLN A 111 5.22 -4.65 4.23
CA GLN A 111 5.93 -5.91 4.23
C GLN A 111 6.01 -6.44 2.79
N SER A 112 7.20 -6.53 2.22
CA SER A 112 7.45 -7.06 0.87
C SER A 112 8.75 -7.86 0.88
N SER A 113 8.72 -9.10 0.41
CA SER A 113 9.97 -9.84 0.18
C SER A 113 10.67 -9.40 -1.10
N GLY A 114 9.92 -8.84 -2.04
CA GLY A 114 10.41 -8.26 -3.28
C GLY A 114 10.63 -6.76 -3.16
N SER A 115 10.45 -6.07 -4.27
CA SER A 115 10.66 -4.61 -4.38
C SER A 115 9.44 -3.82 -3.91
N LEU A 116 9.70 -2.58 -3.48
CA LEU A 116 8.71 -1.57 -3.14
C LEU A 116 8.82 -0.39 -4.09
N SER A 117 7.72 0.00 -4.72
CA SER A 117 7.56 1.30 -5.34
C SER A 117 6.33 1.98 -4.73
N LEU A 118 6.53 3.12 -4.08
CA LEU A 118 5.46 3.81 -3.35
C LEU A 118 5.56 5.32 -3.61
N THR A 119 4.50 5.89 -4.17
CA THR A 119 4.43 7.34 -4.45
C THR A 119 3.23 7.95 -3.74
N SER A 120 3.40 9.16 -3.22
CA SER A 120 2.33 9.97 -2.61
C SER A 120 2.37 11.40 -3.16
N SER A 121 1.20 11.93 -3.52
CA SER A 121 0.98 13.31 -3.98
C SER A 121 1.02 14.35 -2.86
N GLY A 122 1.38 13.95 -1.66
CA GLY A 122 1.51 14.80 -0.47
C GLY A 122 2.52 14.19 0.49
N PRO A 123 2.59 14.66 1.75
CA PRO A 123 3.47 14.06 2.75
C PRO A 123 3.27 12.56 2.87
N LEU A 124 4.35 11.81 3.05
CA LEU A 124 4.31 10.36 3.25
C LEU A 124 5.01 9.99 4.55
N THR A 125 4.33 9.23 5.38
CA THR A 125 4.91 8.65 6.60
C THR A 125 4.87 7.14 6.50
N LEU A 126 6.01 6.48 6.52
CA LEU A 126 6.07 5.04 6.76
C LEU A 126 5.97 4.78 8.26
N GLY A 127 5.24 3.74 8.63
CA GLY A 127 5.27 3.16 9.97
C GLY A 127 6.49 2.24 10.11
N THR A 128 6.24 0.93 10.03
CA THR A 128 7.31 -0.07 9.90
C THR A 128 7.39 -0.54 8.46
N ALA A 129 8.60 -0.56 7.89
CA ALA A 129 8.85 -1.08 6.56
C ALA A 129 9.84 -2.25 6.60
N THR A 130 9.48 -3.38 6.02
CA THR A 130 10.37 -4.52 5.80
C THR A 130 10.34 -4.85 4.32
N VAL A 131 11.43 -4.56 3.61
CA VAL A 131 11.53 -4.73 2.16
C VAL A 131 12.78 -5.51 1.81
N GLY A 132 12.61 -6.61 1.10
CA GLY A 132 13.71 -7.50 0.68
C GLY A 132 14.43 -7.02 -0.58
N GLY A 133 13.71 -6.43 -1.53
CA GLY A 133 14.22 -5.96 -2.81
C GLY A 133 14.53 -4.47 -2.84
N ILE A 134 14.58 -3.92 -4.06
CA ILE A 134 14.82 -2.48 -4.29
C ILE A 134 13.61 -1.68 -3.82
N SER A 135 13.86 -0.53 -3.19
CA SER A 135 12.84 0.40 -2.76
C SER A 135 12.98 1.75 -3.49
N ASP A 136 11.89 2.21 -4.10
CA ASP A 136 11.74 3.55 -4.68
C ASP A 136 10.54 4.22 -4.00
N ILE A 137 10.80 5.23 -3.17
CA ILE A 137 9.80 5.90 -2.35
C ILE A 137 9.80 7.37 -2.71
N THR A 138 8.68 7.87 -3.20
CA THR A 138 8.52 9.25 -3.63
C THR A 138 7.36 9.93 -2.91
N SER A 139 7.61 11.14 -2.42
CA SER A 139 6.62 12.02 -1.80
C SER A 139 6.74 13.42 -2.39
N THR A 140 5.64 14.10 -2.69
CA THR A 140 5.70 15.52 -3.08
C THR A 140 5.70 16.46 -1.87
N GLY A 141 5.68 15.92 -0.67
CA GLY A 141 5.80 16.64 0.61
C GLY A 141 6.85 16.00 1.50
N LYS A 142 6.81 16.32 2.79
CA LYS A 142 7.72 15.72 3.79
C LYS A 142 7.65 14.19 3.75
N LEU A 143 8.82 13.54 3.72
CA LEU A 143 8.94 12.08 3.76
C LEU A 143 9.49 11.63 5.11
N ASN A 144 8.72 10.82 5.83
CA ASN A 144 9.20 10.13 7.03
C ASN A 144 9.33 8.62 6.71
N LEU A 145 10.54 8.10 6.79
CA LEU A 145 10.85 6.70 6.50
C LEU A 145 10.49 5.73 7.64
N GLY A 146 9.99 6.26 8.77
CA GLY A 146 9.55 5.42 9.88
C GLY A 146 10.67 4.62 10.53
N THR A 147 10.46 3.31 10.63
CA THR A 147 11.42 2.32 11.15
C THR A 147 11.47 1.11 10.22
N GLY A 148 12.52 0.29 10.29
CA GLY A 148 12.50 -1.00 9.62
C GLY A 148 13.77 -1.44 8.93
N THR A 149 13.62 -2.26 7.90
CA THR A 149 14.75 -2.84 7.14
C THR A 149 14.49 -2.72 5.64
N PHE A 150 15.46 -2.16 4.93
CA PHE A 150 15.54 -2.15 3.48
C PHE A 150 16.78 -2.96 3.07
N SER A 151 16.56 -4.20 2.63
CA SER A 151 17.66 -5.13 2.31
C SER A 151 18.29 -4.82 0.95
N GLY A 152 17.52 -4.37 -0.02
CA GLY A 152 18.01 -3.91 -1.31
C GLY A 152 18.35 -2.41 -1.30
N LYS A 153 18.64 -1.88 -2.49
CA LYS A 153 18.90 -0.43 -2.66
C LYS A 153 17.65 0.38 -2.31
N LEU A 154 17.86 1.50 -1.60
CA LEU A 154 16.80 2.48 -1.34
C LEU A 154 17.06 3.75 -2.15
N LYS A 155 16.03 4.22 -2.85
CA LYS A 155 15.90 5.60 -3.30
C LYS A 155 14.72 6.22 -2.59
N ALA A 156 14.95 7.32 -1.88
CA ALA A 156 13.94 8.09 -1.17
C ALA A 156 13.97 9.54 -1.67
N THR A 157 12.86 10.00 -2.24
CA THR A 157 12.75 11.34 -2.83
C THR A 157 11.61 12.10 -2.16
N SER A 158 11.87 13.35 -1.76
CA SER A 158 10.83 14.31 -1.40
C SER A 158 10.89 15.53 -2.33
N GLY A 159 9.74 16.14 -2.59
CA GLY A 159 9.64 17.26 -3.53
C GLY A 159 10.04 18.60 -2.90
N GLY A 160 11.31 18.77 -2.49
CA GLY A 160 11.80 19.98 -1.85
C GLY A 160 11.48 20.07 -0.36
N PHE A 161 11.24 18.94 0.31
CA PHE A 161 10.92 18.87 1.74
C PHE A 161 11.89 17.93 2.49
N ASP A 162 11.80 17.95 3.82
CA ASP A 162 12.64 17.10 4.65
C ASP A 162 12.40 15.61 4.40
N ILE A 163 13.48 14.85 4.42
CA ILE A 163 13.46 13.40 4.61
C ILE A 163 13.92 13.11 6.03
N VAL A 164 13.06 12.46 6.82
CA VAL A 164 13.35 12.15 8.23
C VAL A 164 13.06 10.66 8.51
N GLN A 165 13.47 10.18 9.67
CA GLN A 165 13.11 8.88 10.22
C GLN A 165 12.59 9.05 11.65
N SER A 166 11.71 8.15 12.09
CA SER A 166 11.16 8.19 13.45
C SER A 166 11.72 7.11 14.38
N GLY A 167 12.58 6.25 13.86
CA GLY A 167 13.25 5.22 14.63
C GLY A 167 14.34 4.51 13.83
N PRO A 168 14.91 3.41 14.34
CA PRO A 168 16.01 2.72 13.69
C PRO A 168 15.62 2.18 12.31
N ILE A 169 16.51 2.41 11.33
CA ILE A 169 16.40 1.81 9.98
C ILE A 169 17.71 1.07 9.69
N LYS A 170 17.58 -0.17 9.22
CA LYS A 170 18.69 -0.97 8.73
C LYS A 170 18.69 -0.95 7.20
N PHE A 171 19.81 -0.58 6.61
CA PHE A 171 20.06 -0.67 5.17
C PHE A 171 20.98 -1.86 4.89
N GLY A 172 20.58 -2.73 3.98
CA GLY A 172 21.37 -3.88 3.52
C GLY A 172 22.23 -3.55 2.29
N SER A 173 21.99 -2.40 1.65
CA SER A 173 22.66 -1.95 0.43
C SER A 173 22.70 -0.42 0.40
N ASP A 174 23.01 0.16 -0.76
CA ASP A 174 23.09 1.61 -0.96
C ASP A 174 21.76 2.30 -0.64
N ALA A 175 21.84 3.47 -0.01
CA ALA A 175 20.69 4.34 0.22
C ALA A 175 20.96 5.73 -0.36
N ASN A 176 20.07 6.18 -1.22
CA ASN A 176 20.09 7.51 -1.84
C ASN A 176 18.90 8.31 -1.32
N PHE A 177 19.17 9.49 -0.79
CA PHE A 177 18.18 10.42 -0.27
C PHE A 177 18.24 11.71 -1.11
N ASP A 178 17.13 12.07 -1.72
CA ASP A 178 16.99 13.26 -2.54
C ASP A 178 15.84 14.12 -1.96
N ALA A 179 16.20 15.18 -1.26
CA ALA A 179 15.23 16.11 -0.68
C ALA A 179 14.72 17.14 -1.71
N GLY A 180 15.25 17.10 -2.92
CA GLY A 180 14.95 18.08 -3.96
C GLY A 180 15.63 19.43 -3.71
N SER A 181 15.55 20.30 -4.67
CA SER A 181 16.05 21.67 -4.67
C SER A 181 14.94 22.66 -5.04
#